data_2f593d1544ca2a13c1cb527e0b6e31b4
#
_entry.id   2f593d1544ca2a13c1cb527e0b6e31b4
#
_cell.length_a   1.000
_cell.length_b   1.000
_cell.length_c   1.000
_cell.angle_alpha   90.00
_cell.angle_beta   90.00
_cell.angle_gamma   90.00
#
_symmetry.space_group_name_H-M   'P 1'
#
loop_
_entity.id
_entity.type
_entity.pdbx_description
1 polymer ?
#
loop_
_entity_poly.entity_id
_entity_poly.type
_entity_poly.pdbx_seq_one_letter_code
_entity_poly.pdbx_strand_id
1 'polypeptide(L)'
;MRTQQLNRSIAVAAIIVVVVVIALLASRGGTGGTPGGSTTPTATTAAGSAPATAGGSASAAASGGSGGTGGTIKIGGGFALTGDESALDLPAANGAKLAVKEINAAGGVLGSQIDFIVHDSQYKMDVTAQTAKQFVEQDKVPLMIGYTDTDSVLASGPIFQNAKIPFITVGATSPKIPTQVGDMMFLACFGDNVQAAVGAEYSYKNFGHNAYFLWDKGVEYTTLLGAYFKSRFTELGGTIAIDESYDDKATDFSAQITKIKALNPKPDFYYVAAMPYNIGPLVKQFRDAGITGPIVGGDGYDTPDLVKVAGATTSKVFFTTHALMDATAGTDGIKKFIAAYKAEYGNDPENAFAALGYDTVYLMADAIKRAGGTDSAAVKTAIEATKDFPGITGKITFAPGSHVPQKGVTVIDIENGALTLGGEVVPEKVPAP
;
A
#
# COMPACT_ATOMS: atom_id res chain seq x y z
N MET A 1 -13.85 -50.40 -5.38
CA MET A 1 -14.86 -49.60 -6.14
C MET A 1 -16.20 -49.43 -5.39
N ARG A 2 -16.62 -50.26 -4.44
CA ARG A 2 -17.90 -50.10 -3.68
C ARG A 2 -17.87 -49.04 -2.56
N THR A 3 -16.72 -48.75 -1.99
CA THR A 3 -16.59 -47.82 -0.85
C THR A 3 -16.58 -46.33 -1.27
N GLN A 4 -16.19 -46.00 -2.50
CA GLN A 4 -16.21 -44.64 -2.98
C GLN A 4 -17.60 -44.14 -3.40
N GLN A 5 -18.51 -45.02 -3.80
CA GLN A 5 -19.89 -44.65 -4.11
C GLN A 5 -20.74 -44.35 -2.88
N LEU A 6 -20.44 -44.99 -1.75
CA LEU A 6 -21.20 -44.79 -0.50
C LEU A 6 -20.95 -43.41 0.12
N ASN A 7 -19.69 -42.91 0.03
CA ASN A 7 -19.33 -41.60 0.58
C ASN A 7 -19.87 -40.40 -0.26
N ARG A 8 -20.10 -40.60 -1.55
CA ARG A 8 -20.72 -39.56 -2.39
C ARG A 8 -22.23 -39.41 -2.14
N SER A 9 -22.92 -40.49 -1.84
CA SER A 9 -24.35 -40.47 -1.55
C SER A 9 -24.66 -39.83 -0.20
N ILE A 10 -23.80 -39.96 0.80
CA ILE A 10 -23.96 -39.37 2.12
C ILE A 10 -23.71 -37.85 2.08
N ALA A 11 -22.75 -37.37 1.26
CA ALA A 11 -22.47 -35.96 1.14
C ALA A 11 -23.62 -35.18 0.44
N VAL A 12 -24.27 -35.77 -0.55
CA VAL A 12 -25.41 -35.15 -1.25
C VAL A 12 -26.65 -35.12 -0.36
N ALA A 13 -26.89 -36.12 0.47
CA ALA A 13 -28.02 -36.15 1.42
C ALA A 13 -27.87 -35.06 2.53
N ALA A 14 -26.65 -34.80 3.00
CA ALA A 14 -26.40 -33.79 4.04
C ALA A 14 -26.65 -32.36 3.53
N ILE A 15 -26.33 -32.06 2.25
CA ILE A 15 -26.54 -30.72 1.66
C ILE A 15 -28.04 -30.44 1.45
N ILE A 16 -28.83 -31.42 1.08
CA ILE A 16 -30.29 -31.26 0.86
C ILE A 16 -31.03 -30.99 2.19
N VAL A 17 -30.61 -31.59 3.30
CA VAL A 17 -31.24 -31.36 4.61
C VAL A 17 -30.97 -29.96 5.15
N VAL A 18 -29.79 -29.37 4.89
CA VAL A 18 -29.44 -28.00 5.33
C VAL A 18 -30.24 -26.94 4.54
N VAL A 19 -30.46 -27.13 3.25
CA VAL A 19 -31.24 -26.18 2.42
C VAL A 19 -32.73 -26.20 2.78
N VAL A 20 -33.30 -27.35 3.14
CA VAL A 20 -34.73 -27.45 3.54
C VAL A 20 -34.98 -26.86 4.93
N VAL A 21 -34.05 -26.93 5.86
CA VAL A 21 -34.19 -26.32 7.20
C VAL A 21 -34.11 -24.79 7.16
N ILE A 22 -33.30 -24.22 6.28
CA ILE A 22 -33.22 -22.75 6.10
C ILE A 22 -34.48 -22.20 5.43
N ALA A 23 -35.10 -22.92 4.51
CA ALA A 23 -36.34 -22.51 3.86
C ALA A 23 -37.57 -22.55 4.79
N LEU A 24 -37.58 -23.42 5.82
CA LEU A 24 -38.70 -23.55 6.78
C LEU A 24 -38.66 -22.51 7.93
N LEU A 25 -37.52 -21.86 8.16
CA LEU A 25 -37.38 -20.78 9.15
C LEU A 25 -37.68 -19.39 8.60
N ALA A 26 -37.74 -19.21 7.29
CA ALA A 26 -38.06 -17.93 6.61
C ALA A 26 -39.57 -17.71 6.38
N SER A 27 -40.46 -18.70 6.66
CA SER A 27 -41.88 -18.64 6.36
C SER A 27 -42.83 -18.43 7.57
N ARG A 28 -42.27 -18.08 8.76
CA ARG A 28 -43.11 -17.77 9.94
C ARG A 28 -42.79 -16.36 10.48
N GLY A 29 -43.43 -15.37 9.88
CA GLY A 29 -43.41 -14.01 10.42
C GLY A 29 -44.15 -13.03 9.51
N GLY A 30 -45.44 -13.04 9.59
CA GLY A 30 -46.25 -12.00 8.96
C GLY A 30 -47.73 -12.24 9.17
N THR A 31 -48.35 -11.46 10.04
CA THR A 31 -49.74 -11.01 9.88
C THR A 31 -50.00 -9.87 10.86
N GLY A 32 -50.40 -8.74 10.36
CA GLY A 32 -51.69 -8.13 10.64
C GLY A 32 -51.67 -6.81 11.36
N GLY A 33 -52.19 -5.78 10.68
CA GLY A 33 -53.09 -4.84 11.27
C GLY A 33 -52.81 -3.35 11.12
N THR A 34 -53.34 -2.72 10.10
CA THR A 34 -53.74 -1.29 10.04
C THR A 34 -55.16 -1.16 10.55
N PRO A 35 -55.80 0.03 10.87
CA PRO A 35 -55.52 1.39 10.42
C PRO A 35 -55.83 2.54 11.44
N GLY A 36 -55.48 3.77 11.04
CA GLY A 36 -56.39 4.90 11.24
C GLY A 36 -55.95 6.04 12.17
N GLY A 37 -56.01 7.28 11.66
CA GLY A 37 -56.28 8.46 12.44
C GLY A 37 -55.43 9.71 12.14
N SER A 38 -55.89 10.45 11.15
CA SER A 38 -55.61 11.86 10.84
C SER A 38 -55.98 12.78 12.02
N THR A 39 -55.17 13.81 12.32
CA THR A 39 -55.68 15.17 12.60
C THR A 39 -54.52 16.17 12.69
N THR A 40 -54.53 17.15 11.80
CA THR A 40 -53.94 18.48 11.96
C THR A 40 -54.88 19.35 12.80
N PRO A 41 -54.42 20.37 13.57
CA PRO A 41 -54.68 21.74 13.20
C PRO A 41 -53.54 22.75 13.46
N THR A 42 -53.31 23.59 12.47
CA THR A 42 -53.60 25.03 12.36
C THR A 42 -52.96 26.00 13.39
N ALA A 43 -52.29 26.96 12.82
CA ALA A 43 -51.57 28.12 13.33
C ALA A 43 -52.40 29.06 14.24
N THR A 44 -51.67 29.82 15.08
CA THR A 44 -52.10 31.18 15.42
C THR A 44 -50.89 32.08 15.69
N THR A 45 -50.84 33.18 14.99
CA THR A 45 -49.99 34.35 15.08
C THR A 45 -50.32 35.20 16.30
N ALA A 46 -49.32 35.84 16.91
CA ALA A 46 -49.49 37.17 17.51
C ALA A 46 -48.14 37.92 17.59
N ALA A 47 -48.18 39.11 17.06
CA ALA A 47 -47.15 40.13 17.01
C ALA A 47 -47.09 40.95 18.31
N GLY A 48 -45.96 41.61 18.57
CA GLY A 48 -45.84 42.62 19.63
C GLY A 48 -44.47 43.23 19.74
N SER A 49 -44.22 44.29 18.99
CA SER A 49 -43.57 45.60 19.21
C SER A 49 -42.41 45.75 20.18
N ALA A 50 -41.33 46.37 19.65
CA ALA A 50 -40.28 47.09 20.36
C ALA A 50 -40.74 48.38 21.06
N PRO A 51 -39.94 49.10 21.87
CA PRO A 51 -38.81 49.89 21.35
C PRO A 51 -37.56 50.09 22.29
N ALA A 52 -36.55 50.65 21.62
CA ALA A 52 -35.24 51.12 21.96
C ALA A 52 -35.02 51.96 23.27
N THR A 53 -33.75 51.94 23.76
CA THR A 53 -32.87 53.11 23.93
C THR A 53 -31.48 52.69 24.47
N ALA A 54 -30.48 52.97 23.78
CA ALA A 54 -29.32 53.86 23.87
C ALA A 54 -28.46 53.83 25.18
N GLY A 55 -27.13 53.68 24.99
CA GLY A 55 -26.11 54.21 25.90
C GLY A 55 -24.83 53.38 26.00
N GLY A 56 -23.88 53.62 25.21
CA GLY A 56 -22.51 54.05 25.28
C GLY A 56 -21.53 53.31 26.20
N SER A 57 -20.49 52.83 25.68
CA SER A 57 -19.07 53.22 25.88
C SER A 57 -18.11 52.14 25.39
N ALA A 58 -17.17 52.55 24.56
CA ALA A 58 -16.11 51.74 23.99
C ALA A 58 -15.16 51.28 25.09
N SER A 59 -14.77 49.99 24.98
CA SER A 59 -13.48 49.50 25.47
C SER A 59 -12.90 48.62 24.40
N ALA A 60 -11.81 49.06 23.82
CA ALA A 60 -11.01 48.32 22.86
C ALA A 60 -10.37 47.12 23.56
N ALA A 61 -10.88 45.94 23.27
CA ALA A 61 -10.18 44.70 23.54
C ALA A 61 -9.68 44.18 22.21
N ALA A 62 -8.38 43.94 22.14
CA ALA A 62 -7.66 43.39 21.01
C ALA A 62 -8.36 42.14 20.47
N SER A 63 -8.82 42.23 19.24
CA SER A 63 -9.28 41.08 18.50
C SER A 63 -8.07 40.23 18.08
N GLY A 64 -7.74 39.27 18.94
CA GLY A 64 -6.91 38.15 18.57
C GLY A 64 -7.66 37.22 17.61
N GLY A 65 -7.00 36.92 16.51
CA GLY A 65 -7.26 35.73 15.74
C GLY A 65 -8.58 35.66 14.99
N SER A 66 -8.58 36.12 13.73
CA SER A 66 -9.56 35.67 12.77
C SER A 66 -9.48 34.13 12.68
N GLY A 67 -10.42 33.44 13.30
CA GLY A 67 -10.71 32.06 13.02
C GLY A 67 -11.05 31.97 11.53
N GLY A 68 -10.13 31.46 10.75
CA GLY A 68 -10.40 31.14 9.36
C GLY A 68 -11.63 30.27 9.29
N THR A 69 -12.58 30.64 8.44
CA THR A 69 -13.65 29.76 7.99
C THR A 69 -13.00 28.65 7.20
N GLY A 70 -12.41 27.67 7.89
CA GLY A 70 -11.68 26.55 7.29
C GLY A 70 -12.62 25.71 6.46
N GLY A 71 -12.43 25.71 5.16
CA GLY A 71 -13.07 24.77 4.25
C GLY A 71 -12.57 23.34 4.53
N THR A 72 -13.04 22.40 3.73
CA THR A 72 -12.60 21.03 3.74
C THR A 72 -11.89 20.73 2.43
N ILE A 73 -10.71 20.10 2.50
CA ILE A 73 -9.95 19.58 1.37
C ILE A 73 -10.20 18.09 1.29
N LYS A 74 -10.86 17.64 0.21
CA LYS A 74 -11.03 16.21 -0.05
C LYS A 74 -9.79 15.60 -0.66
N ILE A 75 -9.38 14.45 -0.16
CA ILE A 75 -8.34 13.59 -0.75
C ILE A 75 -8.91 12.18 -0.83
N GLY A 76 -8.86 11.57 -2.02
CA GLY A 76 -9.22 10.17 -2.19
C GLY A 76 -8.10 9.25 -1.74
N GLY A 77 -8.47 8.12 -1.13
CA GLY A 77 -7.56 7.06 -0.70
C GLY A 77 -8.01 5.70 -1.26
N GLY A 78 -7.35 5.20 -2.30
CA GLY A 78 -7.62 3.87 -2.86
C GLY A 78 -6.68 2.83 -2.26
N PHE A 79 -7.23 1.77 -1.67
CA PHE A 79 -6.43 0.70 -1.04
C PHE A 79 -7.17 -0.63 -1.11
N ALA A 80 -6.44 -1.73 -1.17
CA ALA A 80 -6.98 -3.07 -0.92
C ALA A 80 -7.05 -3.31 0.59
N LEU A 81 -8.11 -2.84 1.25
CA LEU A 81 -8.28 -3.04 2.69
C LEU A 81 -8.60 -4.49 3.02
N THR A 82 -9.11 -5.22 2.04
CA THR A 82 -9.37 -6.66 2.07
C THR A 82 -8.80 -7.33 0.83
N GLY A 83 -8.66 -8.67 0.83
CA GLY A 83 -8.07 -9.42 -0.28
C GLY A 83 -6.56 -9.63 -0.11
N ASP A 84 -5.95 -10.19 -1.15
CA ASP A 84 -4.59 -10.75 -1.09
C ASP A 84 -3.49 -9.69 -0.86
N GLU A 85 -3.72 -8.44 -1.29
CA GLU A 85 -2.76 -7.32 -1.11
C GLU A 85 -2.99 -6.53 0.19
N SER A 86 -3.98 -6.91 0.98
CA SER A 86 -4.29 -6.20 2.24
C SER A 86 -3.13 -6.21 3.25
N ALA A 87 -2.19 -7.14 3.12
CA ALA A 87 -0.99 -7.19 3.95
C ALA A 87 -0.08 -5.95 3.80
N LEU A 88 -0.13 -5.26 2.65
CA LEU A 88 0.61 -4.01 2.39
C LEU A 88 -0.31 -2.78 2.41
N ASP A 89 -1.47 -2.86 1.75
CA ASP A 89 -2.38 -1.72 1.58
C ASP A 89 -3.09 -1.30 2.88
N LEU A 90 -3.47 -2.23 3.77
CA LEU A 90 -4.12 -1.87 5.03
C LEU A 90 -3.18 -1.10 5.98
N PRO A 91 -1.92 -1.53 6.21
CA PRO A 91 -0.94 -0.72 6.93
C PRO A 91 -0.73 0.66 6.30
N ALA A 92 -0.61 0.74 4.96
CA ALA A 92 -0.46 1.99 4.23
C ALA A 92 -1.66 2.94 4.45
N ALA A 93 -2.89 2.42 4.36
CA ALA A 93 -4.10 3.19 4.64
C ALA A 93 -4.15 3.69 6.10
N ASN A 94 -3.71 2.88 7.06
CA ASN A 94 -3.66 3.26 8.46
C ASN A 94 -2.60 4.36 8.69
N GLY A 95 -1.42 4.25 8.11
CA GLY A 95 -0.40 5.30 8.14
C GLY A 95 -0.91 6.62 7.55
N ALA A 96 -1.60 6.55 6.40
CA ALA A 96 -2.22 7.72 5.77
C ALA A 96 -3.30 8.37 6.68
N LYS A 97 -4.17 7.56 7.30
CA LYS A 97 -5.19 8.08 8.24
C LYS A 97 -4.56 8.74 9.47
N LEU A 98 -3.46 8.18 10.00
CA LEU A 98 -2.71 8.78 11.11
C LEU A 98 -2.15 10.15 10.71
N ALA A 99 -1.52 10.26 9.53
CA ALA A 99 -1.02 11.54 9.02
C ALA A 99 -2.13 12.58 8.87
N VAL A 100 -3.28 12.21 8.33
CA VAL A 100 -4.45 13.09 8.22
C VAL A 100 -4.90 13.57 9.59
N LYS A 101 -4.99 12.67 10.58
CA LYS A 101 -5.37 13.00 11.95
C LYS A 101 -4.42 14.04 12.56
N GLU A 102 -3.11 13.83 12.40
CA GLU A 102 -2.09 14.74 12.93
C GLU A 102 -2.12 16.12 12.24
N ILE A 103 -2.21 16.14 10.91
CA ILE A 103 -2.32 17.38 10.13
C ILE A 103 -3.56 18.15 10.54
N ASN A 104 -4.71 17.48 10.67
CA ASN A 104 -5.96 18.09 11.08
C ASN A 104 -5.89 18.63 12.51
N ALA A 105 -5.29 17.89 13.43
CA ALA A 105 -5.07 18.36 14.81
C ALA A 105 -4.14 19.60 14.86
N ALA A 106 -3.20 19.72 13.92
CA ALA A 106 -2.31 20.88 13.78
C ALA A 106 -2.96 22.09 13.07
N GLY A 107 -4.26 22.04 12.74
CA GLY A 107 -5.01 23.12 12.09
C GLY A 107 -5.24 22.92 10.59
N GLY A 108 -4.92 21.74 10.06
CA GLY A 108 -5.14 21.37 8.68
C GLY A 108 -4.10 21.93 7.69
N VAL A 109 -4.49 21.99 6.43
CA VAL A 109 -3.68 22.54 5.32
C VAL A 109 -4.29 23.87 4.89
N LEU A 110 -3.51 24.94 4.90
CA LEU A 110 -3.99 26.31 4.60
C LEU A 110 -5.24 26.71 5.42
N GLY A 111 -5.35 26.21 6.68
CA GLY A 111 -6.50 26.44 7.54
C GLY A 111 -7.73 25.59 7.24
N SER A 112 -7.65 24.65 6.31
CA SER A 112 -8.71 23.72 5.94
C SER A 112 -8.41 22.31 6.45
N GLN A 113 -9.44 21.60 6.95
CA GLN A 113 -9.31 20.22 7.38
C GLN A 113 -9.27 19.29 6.16
N ILE A 114 -8.48 18.21 6.23
CA ILE A 114 -8.49 17.15 5.22
C ILE A 114 -9.68 16.21 5.49
N ASP A 115 -10.51 15.99 4.50
CA ASP A 115 -11.51 14.93 4.42
C ASP A 115 -10.95 13.79 3.57
N PHE A 116 -10.50 12.73 4.25
CA PHE A 116 -9.84 11.60 3.61
C PHE A 116 -10.88 10.50 3.34
N ILE A 117 -11.31 10.41 2.09
CA ILE A 117 -12.32 9.46 1.63
C ILE A 117 -11.62 8.19 1.15
N VAL A 118 -11.87 7.06 1.83
CA VAL A 118 -11.17 5.80 1.55
C VAL A 118 -12.14 4.76 0.98
N HIS A 119 -11.76 4.12 -0.11
CA HIS A 119 -12.49 3.00 -0.71
C HIS A 119 -11.62 1.74 -0.79
N ASP A 120 -12.26 0.58 -0.51
CA ASP A 120 -11.65 -0.75 -0.60
C ASP A 120 -11.72 -1.30 -2.03
N SER A 121 -10.57 -1.51 -2.65
CA SER A 121 -10.45 -2.13 -3.98
C SER A 121 -10.53 -3.66 -3.95
N GLN A 122 -10.39 -4.28 -2.76
CA GLN A 122 -10.38 -5.73 -2.55
C GLN A 122 -9.31 -6.47 -3.37
N TYR A 123 -8.31 -5.75 -3.88
CA TYR A 123 -7.32 -6.26 -4.85
C TYR A 123 -7.97 -6.92 -6.07
N LYS A 124 -9.06 -6.30 -6.57
CA LYS A 124 -9.76 -6.73 -7.79
C LYS A 124 -9.76 -5.58 -8.78
N MET A 125 -9.19 -5.78 -9.96
CA MET A 125 -8.95 -4.71 -10.92
C MET A 125 -10.25 -4.06 -11.45
N ASP A 126 -11.34 -4.82 -11.56
CA ASP A 126 -12.67 -4.30 -11.88
C ASP A 126 -13.25 -3.43 -10.76
N VAL A 127 -13.11 -3.85 -9.49
CA VAL A 127 -13.51 -3.05 -8.32
C VAL A 127 -12.62 -1.81 -8.20
N THR A 128 -11.32 -1.94 -8.43
CA THR A 128 -10.36 -0.83 -8.43
C THR A 128 -10.77 0.25 -9.46
N ALA A 129 -11.09 -0.16 -10.69
CA ALA A 129 -11.57 0.77 -11.71
C ALA A 129 -12.94 1.38 -11.36
N GLN A 130 -13.84 0.62 -10.71
CA GLN A 130 -15.13 1.11 -10.26
C GLN A 130 -14.97 2.15 -9.13
N THR A 131 -14.15 1.88 -8.13
CA THR A 131 -13.89 2.84 -7.04
C THR A 131 -13.20 4.10 -7.55
N ALA A 132 -12.31 3.99 -8.55
CA ALA A 132 -11.72 5.16 -9.19
C ALA A 132 -12.76 6.06 -9.84
N LYS A 133 -13.75 5.49 -10.54
CA LYS A 133 -14.89 6.26 -11.08
C LYS A 133 -15.74 6.89 -9.97
N GLN A 134 -15.95 6.18 -8.86
CA GLN A 134 -16.67 6.71 -7.71
C GLN A 134 -15.97 7.94 -7.12
N PHE A 135 -14.66 7.92 -6.93
CA PHE A 135 -13.87 9.07 -6.49
C PHE A 135 -14.05 10.29 -7.40
N VAL A 136 -14.05 10.09 -8.72
CA VAL A 136 -14.18 11.15 -9.70
C VAL A 136 -15.60 11.69 -9.78
N GLU A 137 -16.60 10.81 -9.92
CA GLU A 137 -17.96 11.19 -10.29
C GLU A 137 -18.86 11.52 -9.10
N GLN A 138 -18.68 10.78 -7.99
CA GLN A 138 -19.56 10.88 -6.81
C GLN A 138 -18.89 11.70 -5.69
N ASP A 139 -17.68 11.30 -5.27
CA ASP A 139 -16.97 11.96 -4.19
C ASP A 139 -16.35 13.28 -4.64
N LYS A 140 -16.02 13.41 -5.92
CA LYS A 140 -15.45 14.60 -6.56
C LYS A 140 -14.17 15.04 -5.87
N VAL A 141 -13.27 14.07 -5.63
CA VAL A 141 -11.98 14.35 -5.01
C VAL A 141 -11.07 15.09 -6.01
N PRO A 142 -10.44 16.20 -5.62
CA PRO A 142 -9.49 16.91 -6.47
C PRO A 142 -8.10 16.27 -6.50
N LEU A 143 -7.78 15.40 -5.55
CA LEU A 143 -6.46 14.82 -5.32
C LEU A 143 -6.61 13.36 -4.88
N MET A 144 -5.64 12.53 -5.26
CA MET A 144 -5.68 11.10 -5.00
C MET A 144 -4.35 10.59 -4.46
N ILE A 145 -4.41 9.69 -3.49
CA ILE A 145 -3.29 8.85 -3.07
C ILE A 145 -3.76 7.39 -3.00
N GLY A 146 -2.83 6.45 -3.08
CA GLY A 146 -3.21 5.06 -2.78
C GLY A 146 -2.41 4.02 -3.55
N TYR A 147 -2.81 2.81 -3.28
CA TYR A 147 -2.32 1.54 -3.78
C TYR A 147 -0.82 1.30 -3.57
N THR A 148 -0.51 0.09 -3.19
CA THR A 148 0.86 -0.40 -3.05
C THR A 148 1.26 -1.33 -4.19
N ASP A 149 0.33 -1.63 -5.09
CA ASP A 149 0.47 -2.54 -6.21
C ASP A 149 0.35 -1.85 -7.58
N THR A 150 1.20 -2.28 -8.53
CA THR A 150 1.29 -1.71 -9.87
C THR A 150 0.01 -1.94 -10.68
N ASP A 151 -0.57 -3.16 -10.65
CA ASP A 151 -1.75 -3.50 -11.46
C ASP A 151 -2.97 -2.68 -11.01
N SER A 152 -3.12 -2.44 -9.71
CA SER A 152 -4.15 -1.55 -9.15
C SER A 152 -4.00 -0.11 -9.64
N VAL A 153 -2.77 0.41 -9.73
CA VAL A 153 -2.52 1.74 -10.28
C VAL A 153 -2.79 1.78 -11.78
N LEU A 154 -2.41 0.76 -12.53
CA LEU A 154 -2.68 0.69 -13.98
C LEU A 154 -4.20 0.59 -14.27
N ALA A 155 -4.97 -0.07 -13.40
CA ALA A 155 -6.43 -0.17 -13.53
C ALA A 155 -7.15 1.14 -13.21
N SER A 156 -6.66 1.94 -12.26
CA SER A 156 -7.31 3.18 -11.78
C SER A 156 -6.73 4.45 -12.39
N GLY A 157 -5.43 4.49 -12.62
CA GLY A 157 -4.66 5.67 -13.02
C GLY A 157 -5.18 6.39 -14.26
N PRO A 158 -5.53 5.69 -15.37
CA PRO A 158 -6.10 6.34 -16.55
C PRO A 158 -7.40 7.12 -16.28
N ILE A 159 -8.18 6.70 -15.27
CA ILE A 159 -9.41 7.39 -14.87
C ILE A 159 -9.07 8.74 -14.23
N PHE A 160 -8.10 8.76 -13.30
CA PHE A 160 -7.62 9.99 -12.66
C PHE A 160 -6.87 10.89 -13.64
N GLN A 161 -6.07 10.32 -14.54
CA GLN A 161 -5.38 11.06 -15.61
C GLN A 161 -6.39 11.80 -16.51
N ASN A 162 -7.45 11.12 -16.95
CA ASN A 162 -8.49 11.72 -17.79
C ASN A 162 -9.26 12.83 -17.06
N ALA A 163 -9.48 12.65 -15.75
CA ALA A 163 -10.10 13.65 -14.89
C ALA A 163 -9.15 14.78 -14.47
N LYS A 164 -7.87 14.72 -14.85
CA LYS A 164 -6.81 15.67 -14.47
C LYS A 164 -6.62 15.77 -12.95
N ILE A 165 -6.73 14.66 -12.25
CA ILE A 165 -6.54 14.56 -10.81
C ILE A 165 -5.11 14.09 -10.53
N PRO A 166 -4.26 14.89 -9.85
CA PRO A 166 -2.95 14.45 -9.40
C PRO A 166 -3.08 13.22 -8.49
N PHE A 167 -2.31 12.19 -8.81
CA PHE A 167 -2.33 10.92 -8.11
C PHE A 167 -0.92 10.52 -7.70
N ILE A 168 -0.69 10.32 -6.39
CA ILE A 168 0.56 9.79 -5.85
C ILE A 168 0.32 8.36 -5.40
N THR A 169 0.95 7.36 -6.04
CA THR A 169 0.93 6.01 -5.51
C THR A 169 1.80 5.92 -4.26
N VAL A 170 1.30 5.18 -3.26
CA VAL A 170 1.99 4.99 -1.99
C VAL A 170 3.17 4.04 -2.16
N GLY A 171 2.95 2.88 -2.80
CA GLY A 171 3.94 1.82 -2.84
C GLY A 171 4.03 1.03 -4.14
N ALA A 172 3.27 1.39 -5.19
CA ALA A 172 3.43 0.76 -6.51
C ALA A 172 4.75 1.21 -7.15
N THR A 173 5.70 0.31 -7.24
CA THR A 173 7.12 0.60 -7.50
C THR A 173 7.53 0.54 -8.97
N SER A 174 6.62 0.23 -9.91
CA SER A 174 7.00 0.24 -11.33
C SER A 174 7.40 1.63 -11.81
N PRO A 175 8.65 1.85 -12.26
CA PRO A 175 9.09 3.16 -12.76
C PRO A 175 8.43 3.52 -14.10
N LYS A 176 7.71 2.58 -14.73
CA LYS A 176 6.98 2.79 -15.98
C LYS A 176 5.59 3.40 -15.77
N ILE A 177 5.04 3.36 -14.56
CA ILE A 177 3.69 3.86 -14.26
C ILE A 177 3.45 5.26 -14.80
N PRO A 178 4.31 6.28 -14.59
CA PRO A 178 4.05 7.61 -15.10
C PRO A 178 3.97 7.69 -16.63
N THR A 179 4.73 6.86 -17.35
CA THR A 179 4.68 6.81 -18.82
C THR A 179 3.49 6.03 -19.35
N GLN A 180 3.01 5.04 -18.61
CA GLN A 180 1.85 4.23 -18.99
C GLN A 180 0.53 4.92 -18.65
N VAL A 181 0.47 5.66 -17.55
CA VAL A 181 -0.75 6.34 -17.08
C VAL A 181 -0.84 7.77 -17.59
N GLY A 182 0.22 8.56 -17.41
CA GLY A 182 0.28 9.95 -17.83
C GLY A 182 0.89 10.89 -16.78
N ASP A 183 0.86 12.18 -17.08
CA ASP A 183 1.58 13.23 -16.36
C ASP A 183 0.94 13.65 -15.01
N MET A 184 -0.22 13.12 -14.66
CA MET A 184 -0.82 13.33 -13.34
C MET A 184 -0.36 12.28 -12.31
N MET A 185 0.43 11.29 -12.74
CA MET A 185 0.82 10.14 -11.92
C MET A 185 2.23 10.27 -11.36
N PHE A 186 2.37 10.09 -10.04
CA PHE A 186 3.62 10.18 -9.29
C PHE A 186 3.79 8.99 -8.35
N LEU A 187 5.03 8.67 -7.99
CA LEU A 187 5.35 7.68 -6.96
C LEU A 187 5.85 8.39 -5.69
N ALA A 188 5.47 7.90 -4.50
CA ALA A 188 6.11 8.28 -3.24
C ALA A 188 7.25 7.33 -2.85
N CYS A 189 7.29 6.15 -3.46
CA CYS A 189 8.28 5.09 -3.27
C CYS A 189 9.42 5.17 -4.32
N PHE A 190 10.48 4.41 -4.13
CA PHE A 190 11.50 4.19 -5.16
C PHE A 190 10.93 3.36 -6.33
N GLY A 191 11.67 3.31 -7.44
CA GLY A 191 11.33 2.44 -8.57
C GLY A 191 11.89 1.03 -8.45
N ASP A 192 11.23 0.02 -9.07
CA ASP A 192 11.70 -1.37 -9.14
C ASP A 192 13.11 -1.49 -9.69
N ASN A 193 13.45 -0.65 -10.66
CA ASN A 193 14.80 -0.60 -11.22
C ASN A 193 15.87 -0.23 -10.17
N VAL A 194 15.51 0.61 -9.19
CA VAL A 194 16.41 1.02 -8.09
C VAL A 194 16.56 -0.12 -7.09
N GLN A 195 15.44 -0.68 -6.58
CA GLN A 195 15.48 -1.76 -5.60
C GLN A 195 16.11 -3.04 -6.17
N ALA A 196 15.84 -3.37 -7.43
CA ALA A 196 16.43 -4.51 -8.11
C ALA A 196 17.95 -4.36 -8.31
N ALA A 197 18.40 -3.14 -8.63
CA ALA A 197 19.84 -2.85 -8.71
C ALA A 197 20.52 -3.05 -7.35
N VAL A 198 19.91 -2.55 -6.27
CA VAL A 198 20.41 -2.79 -4.89
C VAL A 198 20.44 -4.28 -4.58
N GLY A 199 19.35 -5.02 -4.87
CA GLY A 199 19.29 -6.47 -4.66
C GLY A 199 20.38 -7.21 -5.42
N ALA A 200 20.66 -6.83 -6.68
CA ALA A 200 21.71 -7.43 -7.51
C ALA A 200 23.12 -7.13 -6.98
N GLU A 201 23.42 -5.87 -6.68
CA GLU A 201 24.73 -5.44 -6.17
C GLU A 201 25.02 -6.03 -4.79
N TYR A 202 24.02 -6.02 -3.90
CA TYR A 202 24.11 -6.60 -2.57
C TYR A 202 24.35 -8.12 -2.63
N SER A 203 23.60 -8.83 -3.47
CA SER A 203 23.76 -10.28 -3.63
C SER A 203 25.10 -10.65 -4.24
N TYR A 204 25.51 -9.95 -5.29
CA TYR A 204 26.80 -10.17 -5.95
C TYR A 204 27.99 -10.00 -4.98
N LYS A 205 27.92 -8.99 -4.13
CA LYS A 205 28.97 -8.68 -3.15
C LYS A 205 29.00 -9.66 -1.97
N ASN A 206 27.84 -10.10 -1.48
CA ASN A 206 27.74 -10.77 -0.18
C ASN A 206 27.50 -12.29 -0.29
N PHE A 207 26.91 -12.78 -1.40
CA PHE A 207 26.48 -14.18 -1.47
C PHE A 207 27.18 -14.96 -2.57
N GLY A 208 27.53 -14.34 -3.69
CA GLY A 208 28.22 -14.98 -4.79
C GLY A 208 27.69 -14.60 -6.16
N HIS A 209 28.12 -15.33 -7.18
CA HIS A 209 27.97 -14.91 -8.57
C HIS A 209 27.10 -15.88 -9.40
N ASN A 210 26.51 -16.91 -8.78
CA ASN A 210 25.66 -17.88 -9.44
C ASN A 210 24.27 -17.92 -8.76
N ALA A 211 23.27 -17.33 -9.39
CA ALA A 211 21.92 -17.22 -8.85
C ALA A 211 20.96 -18.28 -9.43
N TYR A 212 20.08 -18.81 -8.60
CA TYR A 212 18.80 -19.34 -9.04
C TYR A 212 17.79 -18.21 -9.07
N PHE A 213 17.06 -18.07 -10.16
CA PHE A 213 16.12 -16.98 -10.35
C PHE A 213 14.70 -17.52 -10.54
N LEU A 214 13.75 -17.04 -9.72
CA LEU A 214 12.34 -17.43 -9.75
C LEU A 214 11.45 -16.19 -9.66
N TRP A 215 10.38 -16.14 -10.46
CA TRP A 215 9.48 -15.00 -10.47
C TRP A 215 8.03 -15.38 -10.75
N ASP A 216 7.10 -14.64 -10.17
CA ASP A 216 5.69 -14.74 -10.45
C ASP A 216 5.40 -14.07 -11.81
N LYS A 217 4.85 -14.81 -12.76
CA LYS A 217 4.54 -14.30 -14.11
C LYS A 217 3.16 -13.66 -14.23
N GLY A 218 2.35 -13.71 -13.18
CA GLY A 218 0.98 -13.21 -13.18
C GLY A 218 0.84 -11.75 -12.75
N VAL A 219 1.94 -11.12 -12.28
CA VAL A 219 1.94 -9.76 -11.71
C VAL A 219 3.00 -8.89 -12.37
N GLU A 220 2.65 -7.66 -12.73
CA GLU A 220 3.58 -6.73 -13.39
C GLU A 220 4.78 -6.38 -12.51
N TYR A 221 4.57 -6.15 -11.21
CA TYR A 221 5.64 -5.88 -10.24
C TYR A 221 6.74 -6.93 -10.28
N THR A 222 6.41 -8.21 -10.09
CA THR A 222 7.38 -9.30 -10.01
C THR A 222 8.09 -9.54 -11.34
N THR A 223 7.39 -9.32 -12.46
CA THR A 223 7.95 -9.40 -13.81
C THR A 223 9.01 -8.33 -14.03
N LEU A 224 8.72 -7.06 -13.70
CA LEU A 224 9.64 -5.96 -13.88
C LEU A 224 10.81 -6.01 -12.90
N LEU A 225 10.53 -6.23 -11.62
CA LEU A 225 11.55 -6.39 -10.58
C LEU A 225 12.58 -7.45 -10.99
N GLY A 226 12.09 -8.60 -11.44
CA GLY A 226 12.93 -9.69 -11.90
C GLY A 226 13.75 -9.34 -13.14
N ALA A 227 13.18 -8.65 -14.10
CA ALA A 227 13.88 -8.22 -15.30
C ALA A 227 15.03 -7.24 -14.98
N TYR A 228 14.78 -6.27 -14.09
CA TYR A 228 15.80 -5.31 -13.65
C TYR A 228 16.91 -5.98 -12.85
N PHE A 229 16.56 -6.92 -11.93
CA PHE A 229 17.55 -7.70 -11.21
C PHE A 229 18.47 -8.47 -12.16
N LYS A 230 17.91 -9.24 -13.09
CA LYS A 230 18.69 -10.01 -14.08
C LYS A 230 19.61 -9.10 -14.89
N SER A 231 19.08 -7.98 -15.36
CA SER A 231 19.86 -7.01 -16.14
C SER A 231 21.09 -6.52 -15.34
N ARG A 232 20.89 -6.07 -14.11
CA ARG A 232 21.99 -5.55 -13.29
C ARG A 232 22.94 -6.66 -12.83
N PHE A 233 22.44 -7.81 -12.41
CA PHE A 233 23.24 -8.93 -11.94
C PHE A 233 24.18 -9.50 -13.04
N THR A 234 23.66 -9.65 -14.26
CA THR A 234 24.48 -10.10 -15.39
C THR A 234 25.48 -9.05 -15.85
N GLU A 235 25.14 -7.76 -15.75
CA GLU A 235 26.09 -6.67 -16.02
C GLU A 235 27.28 -6.68 -15.04
N LEU A 236 27.05 -7.08 -13.79
CA LEU A 236 28.11 -7.26 -12.79
C LEU A 236 28.99 -8.50 -13.05
N GLY A 237 28.63 -9.35 -14.02
CA GLY A 237 29.32 -10.61 -14.32
C GLY A 237 28.71 -11.82 -13.63
N GLY A 238 27.54 -11.68 -13.01
CA GLY A 238 26.79 -12.78 -12.43
C GLY A 238 26.19 -13.71 -13.47
N THR A 239 25.94 -14.95 -13.08
CA THR A 239 25.29 -15.99 -13.90
C THR A 239 23.98 -16.43 -13.30
N ILE A 240 23.01 -16.75 -14.14
CA ILE A 240 21.72 -17.31 -13.73
C ILE A 240 21.73 -18.81 -14.07
N ALA A 241 21.79 -19.63 -13.02
CA ALA A 241 21.81 -21.10 -13.19
C ALA A 241 20.49 -21.64 -13.74
N ILE A 242 19.38 -21.12 -13.26
CA ILE A 242 18.03 -21.37 -13.78
C ILE A 242 17.26 -20.06 -13.70
N ASP A 243 16.54 -19.75 -14.78
CA ASP A 243 15.54 -18.69 -14.89
C ASP A 243 14.19 -19.35 -15.14
N GLU A 244 13.32 -19.31 -14.13
CA GLU A 244 11.97 -19.88 -14.27
C GLU A 244 10.91 -19.05 -13.55
N SER A 245 9.67 -19.24 -14.00
CA SER A 245 8.51 -18.56 -13.41
C SER A 245 7.56 -19.57 -12.76
N TYR A 246 6.68 -19.05 -11.93
CA TYR A 246 5.52 -19.75 -11.41
C TYR A 246 4.23 -18.95 -11.71
N ASP A 247 3.09 -19.61 -11.55
CA ASP A 247 1.80 -18.95 -11.74
C ASP A 247 1.41 -18.18 -10.49
N ASP A 248 0.74 -17.04 -10.66
CA ASP A 248 0.14 -16.26 -9.58
C ASP A 248 -0.65 -17.17 -8.62
N LYS A 249 -0.53 -16.87 -7.33
CA LYS A 249 -1.16 -17.64 -6.24
C LYS A 249 -0.73 -19.11 -6.14
N ALA A 250 0.41 -19.47 -6.72
CA ALA A 250 1.00 -20.78 -6.48
C ALA A 250 1.26 -21.02 -4.99
N THR A 251 0.88 -22.19 -4.51
CA THR A 251 1.07 -22.64 -3.13
C THR A 251 1.97 -23.87 -3.02
N ASP A 252 2.35 -24.48 -4.14
CA ASP A 252 3.22 -25.65 -4.21
C ASP A 252 4.43 -25.35 -5.11
N PHE A 253 5.62 -25.44 -4.52
CA PHE A 253 6.91 -25.19 -5.16
C PHE A 253 7.77 -26.47 -5.29
N SER A 254 7.15 -27.65 -5.20
CA SER A 254 7.85 -28.94 -5.27
C SER A 254 8.61 -29.17 -6.58
N ALA A 255 8.08 -28.66 -7.70
CA ALA A 255 8.75 -28.72 -9.00
C ALA A 255 10.06 -27.92 -9.03
N GLN A 256 10.04 -26.68 -8.49
CA GLN A 256 11.21 -25.81 -8.35
C GLN A 256 12.24 -26.44 -7.42
N ILE A 257 11.80 -26.94 -6.27
CA ILE A 257 12.63 -27.64 -5.30
C ILE A 257 13.36 -28.83 -5.95
N THR A 258 12.66 -29.62 -6.76
CA THR A 258 13.24 -30.77 -7.45
C THR A 258 14.36 -30.34 -8.41
N LYS A 259 14.14 -29.28 -9.18
CA LYS A 259 15.15 -28.72 -10.10
C LYS A 259 16.35 -28.18 -9.33
N ILE A 260 16.13 -27.41 -8.25
CA ILE A 260 17.21 -26.90 -7.40
C ILE A 260 18.06 -28.05 -6.85
N LYS A 261 17.42 -29.12 -6.37
CA LYS A 261 18.15 -30.30 -5.84
C LYS A 261 18.97 -31.01 -6.89
N ALA A 262 18.60 -30.95 -8.15
CA ALA A 262 19.33 -31.57 -9.26
C ALA A 262 20.54 -30.75 -9.75
N LEU A 263 20.62 -29.45 -9.42
CA LEU A 263 21.73 -28.59 -9.85
C LEU A 263 23.07 -29.02 -9.24
N ASN A 264 24.11 -28.97 -10.07
CA ASN A 264 25.51 -29.15 -9.66
C ASN A 264 26.43 -28.30 -10.59
N PRO A 265 27.08 -27.24 -10.08
CA PRO A 265 27.06 -26.79 -8.69
C PRO A 265 25.70 -26.23 -8.26
N LYS A 266 25.49 -26.16 -6.94
CA LYS A 266 24.35 -25.45 -6.38
C LYS A 266 24.48 -23.95 -6.62
N PRO A 267 23.35 -23.20 -6.72
CA PRO A 267 23.40 -21.75 -6.75
C PRO A 267 23.93 -21.20 -5.41
N ASP A 268 24.60 -20.05 -5.47
CA ASP A 268 25.13 -19.35 -4.29
C ASP A 268 23.98 -18.75 -3.47
N PHE A 269 22.93 -18.30 -4.16
CA PHE A 269 21.72 -17.74 -3.55
C PHE A 269 20.50 -17.91 -4.50
N TYR A 270 19.32 -17.57 -3.98
CA TYR A 270 18.04 -17.67 -4.66
C TYR A 270 17.41 -16.29 -4.71
N TYR A 271 17.31 -15.69 -5.91
CA TYR A 271 16.52 -14.47 -6.08
C TYR A 271 15.11 -14.85 -6.47
N VAL A 272 14.14 -14.40 -5.67
CA VAL A 272 12.73 -14.72 -5.88
C VAL A 272 11.91 -13.43 -5.90
N ALA A 273 11.37 -13.07 -7.05
CA ALA A 273 10.40 -11.98 -7.14
C ALA A 273 9.00 -12.56 -6.84
N ALA A 274 8.46 -12.19 -5.68
CA ALA A 274 7.24 -12.77 -5.13
C ALA A 274 6.35 -11.73 -4.46
N MET A 275 5.05 -12.03 -4.42
CA MET A 275 4.03 -11.27 -3.72
C MET A 275 3.95 -11.69 -2.24
N PRO A 276 3.35 -10.87 -1.35
CA PRO A 276 3.20 -11.18 0.08
C PRO A 276 2.58 -12.54 0.36
N TYR A 277 1.60 -12.95 -0.44
CA TYR A 277 0.87 -14.21 -0.26
C TYR A 277 1.64 -15.46 -0.73
N ASN A 278 2.70 -15.31 -1.55
CA ASN A 278 3.53 -16.43 -2.03
C ASN A 278 4.76 -16.67 -1.17
N ILE A 279 5.40 -15.60 -0.65
CA ILE A 279 6.77 -15.70 -0.12
C ILE A 279 6.88 -16.55 1.14
N GLY A 280 5.93 -16.46 2.05
CA GLY A 280 5.92 -17.27 3.27
C GLY A 280 5.88 -18.78 2.96
N PRO A 281 4.90 -19.28 2.20
CA PRO A 281 4.82 -20.67 1.75
C PRO A 281 6.07 -21.13 0.98
N LEU A 282 6.63 -20.29 0.10
CA LEU A 282 7.84 -20.60 -0.68
C LEU A 282 9.05 -20.81 0.24
N VAL A 283 9.34 -19.85 1.11
CA VAL A 283 10.45 -19.93 2.05
C VAL A 283 10.33 -21.17 2.93
N LYS A 284 9.12 -21.42 3.45
CA LYS A 284 8.86 -22.62 4.26
C LYS A 284 9.22 -23.90 3.50
N GLN A 285 8.70 -24.07 2.28
CA GLN A 285 8.95 -25.28 1.48
C GLN A 285 10.41 -25.44 1.10
N PHE A 286 11.11 -24.35 0.79
CA PHE A 286 12.55 -24.38 0.51
C PHE A 286 13.32 -24.85 1.74
N ARG A 287 13.04 -24.30 2.93
CA ARG A 287 13.70 -24.68 4.18
C ARG A 287 13.39 -26.11 4.59
N ASP A 288 12.12 -26.55 4.50
CA ASP A 288 11.70 -27.94 4.77
C ASP A 288 12.39 -28.93 3.83
N ALA A 289 12.68 -28.51 2.61
CA ALA A 289 13.40 -29.33 1.62
C ALA A 289 14.92 -29.34 1.81
N GLY A 290 15.48 -28.62 2.81
CA GLY A 290 16.91 -28.51 3.06
C GLY A 290 17.64 -27.52 2.18
N ILE A 291 16.94 -26.60 1.52
CA ILE A 291 17.53 -25.48 0.78
C ILE A 291 17.83 -24.36 1.79
N THR A 292 19.10 -24.21 2.19
CA THR A 292 19.54 -23.33 3.28
C THR A 292 20.31 -22.09 2.83
N GLY A 293 20.51 -21.91 1.52
CA GLY A 293 21.17 -20.72 0.95
C GLY A 293 20.35 -19.45 1.15
N PRO A 294 20.97 -18.27 0.96
CA PRO A 294 20.27 -16.98 1.03
C PRO A 294 19.13 -16.91 0.03
N ILE A 295 17.97 -16.40 0.47
CA ILE A 295 16.83 -16.06 -0.38
C ILE A 295 16.73 -14.53 -0.38
N VAL A 296 16.63 -13.94 -1.57
CA VAL A 296 16.64 -12.48 -1.75
C VAL A 296 15.44 -12.07 -2.59
N GLY A 297 14.82 -10.96 -2.25
CA GLY A 297 13.70 -10.40 -3.03
C GLY A 297 13.50 -8.91 -2.83
N GLY A 298 12.35 -8.44 -3.27
CA GLY A 298 11.94 -7.04 -3.18
C GLY A 298 11.00 -6.76 -2.01
N ASP A 299 10.41 -5.59 -2.02
CA ASP A 299 9.54 -5.05 -0.97
C ASP A 299 8.21 -5.79 -0.79
N GLY A 300 7.80 -6.64 -1.75
CA GLY A 300 6.72 -7.61 -1.54
C GLY A 300 6.97 -8.62 -0.40
N TYR A 301 8.20 -8.70 0.12
CA TYR A 301 8.53 -9.52 1.29
C TYR A 301 8.24 -8.81 2.63
N ASP A 302 8.00 -7.51 2.60
CA ASP A 302 7.80 -6.71 3.81
C ASP A 302 6.38 -6.93 4.38
N THR A 303 6.18 -8.15 4.85
CA THR A 303 4.91 -8.60 5.44
C THR A 303 5.19 -9.50 6.64
N PRO A 304 4.44 -9.36 7.76
CA PRO A 304 4.57 -10.25 8.90
C PRO A 304 4.19 -11.70 8.56
N ASP A 305 3.43 -11.92 7.50
CA ASP A 305 3.03 -13.26 7.07
C ASP A 305 4.22 -14.10 6.57
N LEU A 306 5.29 -13.48 6.09
CA LEU A 306 6.51 -14.19 5.73
C LEU A 306 7.04 -15.02 6.92
N VAL A 307 7.34 -14.38 8.04
CA VAL A 307 7.88 -15.07 9.23
C VAL A 307 6.81 -15.94 9.88
N LYS A 308 5.57 -15.50 9.92
CA LYS A 308 4.45 -16.26 10.50
C LYS A 308 4.23 -17.61 9.81
N VAL A 309 4.35 -17.66 8.47
CA VAL A 309 4.15 -18.87 7.68
C VAL A 309 5.44 -19.68 7.56
N ALA A 310 6.58 -19.05 7.31
CA ALA A 310 7.86 -19.72 7.15
C ALA A 310 8.42 -20.24 8.49
N GLY A 311 7.99 -19.67 9.62
CA GLY A 311 8.36 -20.08 10.97
C GLY A 311 9.34 -19.14 11.67
N ALA A 312 9.28 -19.11 12.99
CA ALA A 312 10.06 -18.21 13.85
C ALA A 312 11.59 -18.45 13.82
N THR A 313 12.06 -19.53 13.19
CA THR A 313 13.49 -19.82 12.99
C THR A 313 13.98 -19.47 11.59
N THR A 314 13.14 -18.80 10.79
CA THR A 314 13.50 -18.36 9.44
C THR A 314 14.74 -17.46 9.48
N SER A 315 15.75 -17.82 8.69
CA SER A 315 17.03 -17.11 8.61
C SER A 315 17.51 -17.04 7.18
N LYS A 316 18.45 -16.12 6.92
CA LYS A 316 19.03 -15.88 5.60
C LYS A 316 17.99 -15.56 4.53
N VAL A 317 17.03 -14.73 4.88
CA VAL A 317 16.07 -14.13 3.96
C VAL A 317 16.32 -12.64 3.93
N PHE A 318 16.59 -12.11 2.75
CA PHE A 318 16.96 -10.71 2.55
C PHE A 318 15.97 -10.05 1.60
N PHE A 319 15.61 -8.81 1.86
CA PHE A 319 14.76 -8.09 0.94
C PHE A 319 15.01 -6.58 0.99
N THR A 320 14.70 -5.93 -0.12
CA THR A 320 14.71 -4.47 -0.20
C THR A 320 13.38 -3.93 0.27
N THR A 321 13.39 -2.85 1.07
CA THR A 321 12.19 -2.14 1.51
C THR A 321 12.48 -0.66 1.74
N HIS A 322 11.50 0.07 2.28
CA HIS A 322 11.51 1.54 2.37
C HIS A 322 12.08 2.06 3.69
N ALA A 323 12.03 1.28 4.75
CA ALA A 323 12.59 1.60 6.07
C ALA A 323 12.64 0.37 6.97
N LEU A 324 13.56 0.36 7.93
CA LEU A 324 13.51 -0.60 9.04
C LEU A 324 12.45 -0.14 10.07
N MET A 325 11.37 -0.90 10.20
CA MET A 325 10.31 -0.65 11.17
C MET A 325 10.68 -1.22 12.55
N ASP A 326 11.59 -0.54 13.25
CA ASP A 326 12.06 -0.95 14.57
C ASP A 326 12.08 0.23 15.55
N ALA A 327 11.44 0.05 16.71
CA ALA A 327 11.29 1.08 17.73
C ALA A 327 12.61 1.45 18.43
N THR A 328 13.66 0.65 18.27
CA THR A 328 14.97 0.86 18.88
C THR A 328 16.06 1.20 17.87
N ALA A 329 16.11 0.48 16.76
CA ALA A 329 17.13 0.62 15.71
C ALA A 329 16.72 1.54 14.55
N GLY A 330 15.42 1.82 14.36
CA GLY A 330 14.93 2.73 13.33
C GLY A 330 15.40 4.17 13.52
N THR A 331 15.23 5.00 12.49
CA THR A 331 15.50 6.45 12.57
C THR A 331 14.60 7.12 13.61
N ASP A 332 14.95 8.34 14.03
CA ASP A 332 14.11 9.10 14.99
C ASP A 332 12.69 9.37 14.44
N GLY A 333 12.56 9.56 13.11
CA GLY A 333 11.26 9.67 12.43
C GLY A 333 10.43 8.40 12.57
N ILE A 334 11.03 7.25 12.26
CA ILE A 334 10.40 5.93 12.39
C ILE A 334 10.01 5.62 13.84
N LYS A 335 10.88 5.90 14.82
CA LYS A 335 10.57 5.67 16.24
C LYS A 335 9.36 6.50 16.71
N LYS A 336 9.28 7.77 16.30
CA LYS A 336 8.13 8.64 16.60
C LYS A 336 6.85 8.15 15.93
N PHE A 337 6.95 7.75 14.66
CA PHE A 337 5.83 7.19 13.92
C PHE A 337 5.30 5.90 14.57
N ILE A 338 6.18 4.96 14.92
CA ILE A 338 5.79 3.71 15.61
C ILE A 338 5.06 4.03 16.92
N ALA A 339 5.57 4.96 17.70
CA ALA A 339 4.92 5.35 18.96
C ALA A 339 3.52 5.96 18.73
N ALA A 340 3.37 6.84 17.73
CA ALA A 340 2.09 7.45 17.37
C ALA A 340 1.10 6.41 16.80
N TYR A 341 1.57 5.53 15.91
CA TYR A 341 0.78 4.44 15.33
C TYR A 341 0.26 3.49 16.41
N LYS A 342 1.13 3.08 17.34
CA LYS A 342 0.75 2.23 18.47
C LYS A 342 -0.26 2.91 19.40
N ALA A 343 -0.12 4.21 19.63
CA ALA A 343 -1.09 4.97 20.43
C ALA A 343 -2.46 5.06 19.75
N GLU A 344 -2.51 5.07 18.41
CA GLU A 344 -3.75 5.14 17.64
C GLU A 344 -4.42 3.79 17.47
N TYR A 345 -3.64 2.75 17.12
CA TYR A 345 -4.19 1.44 16.70
C TYR A 345 -3.99 0.31 17.72
N GLY A 346 -3.19 0.54 18.79
CA GLY A 346 -2.93 -0.45 19.85
C GLY A 346 -1.84 -1.47 19.53
N ASN A 347 -1.29 -1.47 18.32
CA ASN A 347 -0.22 -2.35 17.84
C ASN A 347 0.87 -1.54 17.12
N ASP A 348 2.06 -2.12 17.01
CA ASP A 348 3.11 -1.55 16.17
C ASP A 348 2.70 -1.65 14.70
N PRO A 349 3.19 -0.74 13.80
CA PRO A 349 2.93 -0.86 12.37
C PRO A 349 3.52 -2.16 11.83
N GLU A 350 2.77 -2.80 10.95
CA GLU A 350 3.06 -4.14 10.44
C GLU A 350 4.29 -4.18 9.53
N ASN A 351 4.55 -3.09 8.78
CA ASN A 351 5.60 -2.98 7.78
C ASN A 351 5.89 -1.52 7.39
N ALA A 352 6.87 -1.31 6.50
CA ALA A 352 7.26 0.02 6.02
C ALA A 352 6.20 0.70 5.15
N PHE A 353 5.22 -0.02 4.60
CA PHE A 353 4.13 0.58 3.84
C PHE A 353 3.23 1.48 4.70
N ALA A 354 3.12 1.19 6.01
CA ALA A 354 2.47 2.10 6.95
C ALA A 354 3.16 3.48 6.97
N ALA A 355 4.49 3.49 7.00
CA ALA A 355 5.27 4.73 6.96
C ALA A 355 5.22 5.42 5.58
N LEU A 356 5.11 4.66 4.48
CA LEU A 356 4.90 5.23 3.15
C LEU A 356 3.55 5.93 3.01
N GLY A 357 2.48 5.33 3.52
CA GLY A 357 1.16 5.97 3.55
C GLY A 357 1.17 7.29 4.32
N TYR A 358 1.87 7.30 5.45
CA TYR A 358 2.09 8.49 6.26
C TYR A 358 2.85 9.58 5.48
N ASP A 359 4.00 9.24 4.89
CA ASP A 359 4.81 10.16 4.07
C ASP A 359 4.03 10.70 2.86
N THR A 360 3.23 9.87 2.20
CA THR A 360 2.48 10.27 1.01
C THR A 360 1.45 11.36 1.30
N VAL A 361 0.76 11.27 2.45
CA VAL A 361 -0.18 12.32 2.89
C VAL A 361 0.56 13.61 3.21
N TYR A 362 1.70 13.54 3.92
CA TYR A 362 2.49 14.72 4.22
C TYR A 362 3.08 15.36 2.95
N LEU A 363 3.50 14.56 1.98
CA LEU A 363 3.97 15.03 0.67
C LEU A 363 2.84 15.75 -0.10
N MET A 364 1.65 15.17 -0.14
CA MET A 364 0.48 15.80 -0.75
C MET A 364 0.11 17.11 -0.04
N ALA A 365 0.10 17.11 1.30
CA ALA A 365 -0.19 18.30 2.09
C ALA A 365 0.84 19.43 1.89
N ASP A 366 2.12 19.09 1.74
CA ASP A 366 3.18 20.04 1.39
C ASP A 366 2.98 20.60 -0.02
N ALA A 367 2.64 19.76 -1.00
CA ALA A 367 2.35 20.20 -2.36
C ALA A 367 1.15 21.16 -2.40
N ILE A 368 0.06 20.87 -1.67
CA ILE A 368 -1.10 21.78 -1.54
C ILE A 368 -0.68 23.13 -0.93
N LYS A 369 0.16 23.13 0.12
CA LYS A 369 0.66 24.37 0.75
C LYS A 369 1.47 25.19 -0.27
N ARG A 370 2.37 24.57 -1.02
CA ARG A 370 3.20 25.25 -2.03
C ARG A 370 2.37 25.73 -3.23
N ALA A 371 1.33 25.00 -3.62
CA ALA A 371 0.39 25.38 -4.66
C ALA A 371 -0.57 26.52 -4.24
N GLY A 372 -0.74 26.74 -2.92
CA GLY A 372 -1.69 27.71 -2.39
C GLY A 372 -3.15 27.28 -2.45
N GLY A 373 -3.43 25.99 -2.71
CA GLY A 373 -4.77 25.41 -2.84
C GLY A 373 -4.77 24.06 -3.53
N THR A 374 -5.96 23.64 -4.00
CA THR A 374 -6.19 22.33 -4.61
C THR A 374 -6.35 22.38 -6.14
N ASP A 375 -5.95 23.46 -6.79
CA ASP A 375 -5.93 23.50 -8.26
C ASP A 375 -5.00 22.41 -8.79
N SER A 376 -5.53 21.59 -9.66
CA SER A 376 -4.89 20.38 -10.15
C SER A 376 -3.53 20.64 -10.80
N ALA A 377 -3.45 21.66 -11.66
CA ALA A 377 -2.22 22.00 -12.37
C ALA A 377 -1.16 22.58 -11.41
N ALA A 378 -1.60 23.43 -10.47
CA ALA A 378 -0.72 24.01 -9.46
C ALA A 378 -0.17 22.93 -8.51
N VAL A 379 -1.01 21.98 -8.05
CA VAL A 379 -0.56 20.87 -7.20
C VAL A 379 0.37 19.95 -7.95
N LYS A 380 0.06 19.57 -9.22
CA LYS A 380 0.96 18.80 -10.07
C LYS A 380 2.35 19.45 -10.15
N THR A 381 2.39 20.74 -10.49
CA THR A 381 3.65 21.50 -10.57
C THR A 381 4.39 21.53 -9.23
N ALA A 382 3.64 21.66 -8.12
CA ALA A 382 4.23 21.62 -6.78
C ALA A 382 4.82 20.24 -6.46
N ILE A 383 4.18 19.12 -6.86
CA ILE A 383 4.73 17.78 -6.67
C ILE A 383 6.03 17.64 -7.50
N GLU A 384 6.02 18.00 -8.77
CA GLU A 384 7.21 17.97 -9.67
C GLU A 384 8.40 18.77 -9.11
N ALA A 385 8.12 19.87 -8.43
CA ALA A 385 9.14 20.73 -7.83
C ALA A 385 9.62 20.27 -6.45
N THR A 386 9.18 19.10 -5.96
CA THR A 386 9.58 18.57 -4.66
C THR A 386 11.06 18.24 -4.64
N LYS A 387 11.78 18.84 -3.68
CA LYS A 387 13.20 18.61 -3.45
C LYS A 387 13.48 18.43 -1.95
N ASP A 388 14.24 17.39 -1.62
CA ASP A 388 14.65 17.07 -0.25
C ASP A 388 13.50 17.03 0.77
N PHE A 389 12.28 16.63 0.33
CA PHE A 389 11.15 16.47 1.24
C PHE A 389 11.51 15.43 2.32
N PRO A 390 11.38 15.77 3.62
CA PRO A 390 11.92 14.97 4.71
C PRO A 390 10.96 13.84 5.14
N GLY A 391 10.70 12.88 4.25
CA GLY A 391 9.91 11.70 4.59
C GLY A 391 10.60 10.84 5.66
N ILE A 392 9.81 10.17 6.49
CA ILE A 392 10.34 9.24 7.50
C ILE A 392 10.91 7.95 6.89
N THR A 393 10.48 7.62 5.67
CA THR A 393 11.02 6.53 4.83
C THR A 393 12.16 7.01 3.93
N GLY A 394 12.78 8.15 4.22
CA GLY A 394 13.84 8.77 3.45
C GLY A 394 13.41 10.01 2.67
N LYS A 395 14.39 10.79 2.23
CA LYS A 395 14.14 12.01 1.46
C LYS A 395 13.51 11.70 0.11
N ILE A 396 12.56 12.56 -0.31
CA ILE A 396 11.89 12.48 -1.61
C ILE A 396 12.31 13.68 -2.44
N THR A 397 12.88 13.41 -3.63
CA THR A 397 13.26 14.43 -4.62
C THR A 397 12.87 13.95 -6.00
N PHE A 398 12.12 14.74 -6.74
CA PHE A 398 11.87 14.48 -8.16
C PHE A 398 12.92 15.19 -9.01
N ALA A 399 13.60 14.44 -9.87
CA ALA A 399 14.46 15.03 -10.88
C ALA A 399 13.60 15.72 -11.97
N PRO A 400 14.09 16.77 -12.63
CA PRO A 400 13.35 17.42 -13.70
C PRO A 400 12.83 16.44 -14.75
N GLY A 401 11.51 16.43 -14.97
CA GLY A 401 10.84 15.52 -15.90
C GLY A 401 10.63 14.08 -15.40
N SER A 402 11.03 13.77 -14.18
CA SER A 402 10.77 12.46 -13.56
C SER A 402 9.60 12.56 -12.57
N HIS A 403 8.71 11.58 -12.61
CA HIS A 403 7.65 11.39 -11.62
C HIS A 403 7.93 10.19 -10.71
N VAL A 404 9.12 9.61 -10.82
CA VAL A 404 9.67 8.60 -9.90
C VAL A 404 10.75 9.30 -9.06
N PRO A 405 10.66 9.29 -7.73
CA PRO A 405 11.58 10.04 -6.90
C PRO A 405 12.94 9.35 -6.78
N GLN A 406 13.97 10.16 -6.58
CA GLN A 406 15.23 9.67 -6.06
C GLN A 406 15.07 9.37 -4.58
N LYS A 407 15.30 8.13 -4.19
CA LYS A 407 15.10 7.64 -2.82
C LYS A 407 16.07 6.49 -2.52
N GLY A 408 16.57 6.43 -1.28
CA GLY A 408 17.40 5.32 -0.80
C GLY A 408 16.58 4.04 -0.63
N VAL A 409 17.27 2.92 -0.57
CA VAL A 409 16.70 1.59 -0.37
C VAL A 409 17.28 0.99 0.90
N THR A 410 16.42 0.46 1.76
CA THR A 410 16.80 -0.30 2.95
C THR A 410 16.84 -1.79 2.60
N VAL A 411 17.91 -2.47 2.95
CA VAL A 411 17.99 -3.94 2.91
C VAL A 411 17.71 -4.48 4.30
N ILE A 412 16.76 -5.39 4.38
CA ILE A 412 16.44 -6.13 5.61
C ILE A 412 17.05 -7.52 5.53
N ASP A 413 17.57 -7.99 6.66
CA ASP A 413 18.01 -9.36 6.90
C ASP A 413 17.10 -10.00 7.96
N ILE A 414 16.48 -11.12 7.62
CA ILE A 414 15.74 -11.92 8.59
C ILE A 414 16.66 -13.01 9.14
N GLU A 415 16.92 -12.93 10.43
CA GLU A 415 17.71 -13.94 11.16
C GLU A 415 16.94 -14.41 12.40
N ASN A 416 16.70 -15.72 12.48
CA ASN A 416 15.88 -16.34 13.53
C ASN A 416 14.48 -15.68 13.68
N GLY A 417 13.86 -15.34 12.56
CA GLY A 417 12.55 -14.69 12.51
C GLY A 417 12.54 -13.20 12.89
N ALA A 418 13.66 -12.62 13.27
CA ALA A 418 13.78 -11.21 13.58
C ALA A 418 14.28 -10.40 12.36
N LEU A 419 13.67 -9.24 12.12
CA LEU A 419 14.07 -8.32 11.08
C LEU A 419 15.21 -7.45 11.61
N THR A 420 16.31 -7.37 10.87
CA THR A 420 17.48 -6.54 11.19
C THR A 420 17.91 -5.72 9.99
N LEU A 421 18.64 -4.64 10.23
CA LEU A 421 19.16 -3.80 9.15
C LEU A 421 20.32 -4.50 8.45
N GLY A 422 20.13 -4.92 7.21
CA GLY A 422 21.19 -5.39 6.32
C GLY A 422 22.01 -4.25 5.72
N GLY A 423 21.43 -3.05 5.61
CA GLY A 423 22.09 -1.82 5.15
C GLY A 423 21.12 -0.83 4.51
N GLU A 424 21.54 0.43 4.46
CA GLU A 424 20.94 1.45 3.58
C GLU A 424 21.85 1.59 2.36
N VAL A 425 21.31 1.37 1.16
CA VAL A 425 22.08 1.24 -0.06
C VAL A 425 21.57 2.19 -1.14
N VAL A 426 22.53 2.87 -1.76
CA VAL A 426 22.30 3.56 -3.03
C VAL A 426 23.05 2.76 -4.09
N PRO A 427 22.38 2.27 -5.15
CA PRO A 427 23.05 1.44 -6.14
C PRO A 427 24.05 2.25 -6.96
N GLU A 428 25.13 1.61 -7.39
CA GLU A 428 26.15 2.24 -8.25
C GLU A 428 25.59 2.59 -9.63
N LYS A 429 24.67 1.74 -10.12
CA LYS A 429 24.01 1.93 -11.40
C LYS A 429 22.57 1.41 -11.38
N VAL A 430 21.66 2.20 -11.89
CA VAL A 430 20.25 1.87 -12.02
C VAL A 430 19.93 1.54 -13.47
N PRO A 431 19.32 0.38 -13.77
CA PRO A 431 18.79 0.09 -15.10
C PRO A 431 17.77 1.15 -15.54
N ALA A 432 17.72 1.44 -16.83
CA ALA A 432 16.69 2.33 -17.36
C ALA A 432 15.27 1.75 -17.12
N PRO A 433 14.25 2.62 -16.93
CA PRO A 433 12.86 2.22 -16.76
C PRO A 433 12.29 1.37 -17.89
#